data_9f046895dae20d1a8907995679866275
#
_entry.id   9f046895dae20d1a8907995679866275
#
_cell.length_a   1.000
_cell.length_b   1.000
_cell.length_c   1.000
_cell.angle_alpha   90.00
_cell.angle_beta   90.00
_cell.angle_gamma   90.00
#
_symmetry.space_group_name_H-M   'P 1'
#
loop_
_entity.id
_entity.type
_entity.pdbx_description
1 polymer ?
#
loop_
_entity_poly.entity_id
_entity_poly.type
_entity_poly.pdbx_seq_one_letter_code
_entity_poly.pdbx_strand_id
1 'polypeptide(L)'
;MLLVNPAANVPIVQMSVLDSEDPQEHFRMGQALATLRDSNVAIIGSGFASFHNLGMIFSGAISEPAFHSRNEAWSQKLSEAVLERDTKTRLTRLEDWRKFPAAFEMHPRGGAEHFLPLIVCAGAGGDGKGGEYTDKFLGIDIYSFYWQ
;
A
#
# COMPACT_ATOMS: atom_id res chain seq x y z
N MET A 1 11.58 13.66 3.56
CA MET A 1 11.17 14.82 4.40
C MET A 1 10.99 16.09 3.57
N LEU A 2 11.98 16.56 2.83
CA LEU A 2 11.90 17.79 2.03
C LEU A 2 10.78 17.80 0.96
N LEU A 3 10.40 16.64 0.42
CA LEU A 3 9.31 16.54 -0.56
C LEU A 3 7.92 16.75 0.04
N VAL A 4 7.73 16.33 1.30
CA VAL A 4 6.43 16.41 1.99
C VAL A 4 6.27 17.74 2.72
N ASN A 5 7.36 18.23 3.32
CA ASN A 5 7.38 19.47 4.11
C ASN A 5 8.69 20.23 3.88
N PRO A 6 8.82 20.93 2.72
CA PRO A 6 10.03 21.69 2.40
C PRO A 6 10.36 22.79 3.41
N ALA A 7 9.33 23.39 3.99
CA ALA A 7 9.49 24.46 4.98
C ALA A 7 9.88 23.95 6.38
N ALA A 8 9.86 22.64 6.60
CA ALA A 8 10.15 22.01 7.88
C ALA A 8 9.39 22.62 9.09
N ASN A 9 8.18 23.10 8.84
CA ASN A 9 7.33 23.77 9.84
C ASN A 9 6.22 22.87 10.41
N VAL A 10 6.17 21.60 9.98
CA VAL A 10 5.27 20.57 10.51
C VAL A 10 6.13 19.43 11.07
N PRO A 11 5.92 19.01 12.33
CA PRO A 11 6.61 17.85 12.89
C PRO A 11 6.32 16.58 12.08
N ILE A 12 7.34 15.78 11.83
CA ILE A 12 7.22 14.48 11.17
C ILE A 12 7.81 13.41 12.07
N VAL A 13 7.00 12.40 12.39
CA VAL A 13 7.43 11.21 13.14
C VAL A 13 7.50 10.05 12.16
N GLN A 14 8.66 9.41 12.07
CA GLN A 14 8.83 8.19 11.27
C GLN A 14 8.61 6.97 12.14
N MET A 15 7.88 5.99 11.61
CA MET A 15 7.63 4.69 12.22
C MET A 15 7.97 3.59 11.22
N SER A 16 8.68 2.56 11.66
CA SER A 16 9.01 1.40 10.84
C SER A 16 7.82 0.46 10.72
N VAL A 17 7.74 -0.27 9.60
CA VAL A 17 6.93 -1.48 9.51
C VAL A 17 7.57 -2.61 10.32
N LEU A 18 6.81 -3.67 10.62
CA LEU A 18 7.30 -4.84 11.32
C LEU A 18 8.04 -5.78 10.36
N ASP A 19 8.96 -6.56 10.90
CA ASP A 19 9.72 -7.57 10.14
C ASP A 19 8.89 -8.81 9.78
N SER A 20 7.76 -9.01 10.46
CA SER A 20 6.93 -10.22 10.32
C SER A 20 6.23 -10.38 8.98
N GLU A 21 6.10 -9.34 8.16
CA GLU A 21 5.22 -9.28 6.97
C GLU A 21 3.76 -9.72 7.25
N ASP A 22 3.34 -9.82 8.52
CA ASP A 22 1.98 -10.21 8.90
C ASP A 22 0.99 -9.05 8.64
N PRO A 23 0.04 -9.22 7.72
CA PRO A 23 -0.91 -8.16 7.39
C PRO A 23 -1.83 -7.81 8.55
N GLN A 24 -2.18 -8.77 9.42
CA GLN A 24 -3.04 -8.51 10.57
C GLN A 24 -2.35 -7.61 11.59
N GLU A 25 -1.07 -7.85 11.87
CA GLU A 25 -0.28 -7.00 12.78
C GLU A 25 -0.13 -5.58 12.24
N HIS A 26 0.19 -5.42 10.96
CA HIS A 26 0.30 -4.11 10.31
C HIS A 26 -1.04 -3.37 10.28
N PHE A 27 -2.14 -4.07 10.02
CA PHE A 27 -3.47 -3.47 10.04
C PHE A 27 -3.84 -2.98 11.45
N ARG A 28 -3.53 -3.76 12.49
CA ARG A 28 -3.73 -3.34 13.89
C ARG A 28 -2.87 -2.13 14.28
N MET A 29 -1.64 -2.03 13.77
CA MET A 29 -0.84 -0.80 13.92
C MET A 29 -1.60 0.40 13.38
N GLY A 30 -2.16 0.28 12.18
CA GLY A 30 -2.99 1.32 11.57
C GLY A 30 -4.19 1.69 12.44
N GLN A 31 -4.92 0.70 12.93
CA GLN A 31 -6.06 0.94 13.82
C GLN A 31 -5.67 1.69 15.11
N ALA A 32 -4.51 1.37 15.68
CA ALA A 32 -4.00 2.09 16.85
C ALA A 32 -3.66 3.56 16.52
N LEU A 33 -3.20 3.83 15.30
CA LEU A 33 -2.90 5.19 14.84
C LEU A 33 -4.15 6.00 14.44
N ALA A 34 -5.27 5.35 14.18
CA ALA A 34 -6.48 5.99 13.68
C ALA A 34 -6.95 7.16 14.53
N THR A 35 -6.82 7.05 15.87
CA THR A 35 -7.20 8.10 16.82
C THR A 35 -6.42 9.41 16.66
N LEU A 36 -5.21 9.35 16.08
CA LEU A 36 -4.40 10.54 15.84
C LEU A 36 -5.00 11.42 14.73
N ARG A 37 -5.81 10.87 13.85
CA ARG A 37 -6.48 11.61 12.78
C ARG A 37 -7.40 12.70 13.35
N ASP A 38 -8.07 12.43 14.47
CA ASP A 38 -8.92 13.39 15.17
C ASP A 38 -8.13 14.56 15.77
N SER A 39 -6.81 14.40 15.88
CA SER A 39 -5.87 15.41 16.38
C SER A 39 -5.13 16.15 15.24
N ASN A 40 -5.69 16.16 14.04
CA ASN A 40 -5.10 16.80 12.85
C ASN A 40 -3.73 16.21 12.46
N VAL A 41 -3.55 14.90 12.65
CA VAL A 41 -2.36 14.17 12.23
C VAL A 41 -2.64 13.43 10.93
N ALA A 42 -1.87 13.70 9.89
CA ALA A 42 -1.89 12.91 8.66
C ALA A 42 -1.04 11.64 8.82
N ILE A 43 -1.58 10.50 8.45
CA ILE A 43 -0.85 9.22 8.43
C ILE A 43 -0.48 8.92 6.98
N ILE A 44 0.81 8.82 6.70
CA ILE A 44 1.34 8.63 5.34
C ILE A 44 2.08 7.31 5.27
N GLY A 45 1.58 6.38 4.45
CA GLY A 45 2.25 5.13 4.10
C GLY A 45 3.16 5.36 2.90
N SER A 46 4.45 5.53 3.15
CA SER A 46 5.46 5.64 2.09
C SER A 46 5.88 4.25 1.62
N GLY A 47 5.39 3.86 0.46
CA GLY A 47 5.68 2.56 -0.13
C GLY A 47 5.38 2.56 -1.63
N PHE A 48 5.32 1.38 -2.24
CA PHE A 48 5.05 1.21 -3.65
C PHE A 48 4.14 -0.01 -3.84
N ALA A 49 2.84 0.19 -3.61
CA ALA A 49 1.86 -0.89 -3.49
C ALA A 49 1.60 -1.64 -4.80
N SER A 50 1.74 -0.97 -5.96
CA SER A 50 1.47 -1.57 -7.27
C SER A 50 2.49 -2.63 -7.66
N PHE A 51 3.75 -2.43 -7.35
CA PHE A 51 4.78 -3.47 -7.39
C PHE A 51 6.11 -2.96 -6.81
N HIS A 52 6.90 -3.84 -6.23
CA HIS A 52 8.28 -3.57 -5.86
C HIS A 52 9.11 -4.84 -6.03
N ASN A 53 9.55 -5.08 -7.27
CA ASN A 53 10.40 -6.21 -7.62
C ASN A 53 11.58 -5.72 -8.47
N LEU A 54 12.70 -5.44 -7.80
CA LEU A 54 13.90 -4.92 -8.46
C LEU A 54 14.45 -5.87 -9.53
N GLY A 55 14.30 -7.18 -9.35
CA GLY A 55 14.70 -8.16 -10.36
C GLY A 55 13.95 -7.98 -11.68
N MET A 56 12.65 -7.73 -11.61
CA MET A 56 11.82 -7.46 -12.78
C MET A 56 12.16 -6.12 -13.43
N ILE A 57 12.49 -5.10 -12.63
CA ILE A 57 12.89 -3.78 -13.14
C ILE A 57 14.21 -3.89 -13.87
N PHE A 58 15.24 -4.47 -13.25
CA PHE A 58 16.58 -4.54 -13.84
C PHE A 58 16.70 -5.50 -15.00
N SER A 59 15.86 -6.55 -15.08
CA SER A 59 15.81 -7.45 -16.24
C SER A 59 15.07 -6.86 -17.45
N GLY A 60 14.34 -5.76 -17.27
CA GLY A 60 13.49 -5.17 -18.30
C GLY A 60 12.15 -5.90 -18.50
N ALA A 61 11.88 -6.94 -17.73
CA ALA A 61 10.65 -7.74 -17.85
C ALA A 61 9.37 -6.91 -17.61
N ILE A 62 9.48 -5.80 -16.87
CA ILE A 62 8.37 -4.85 -16.67
C ILE A 62 7.88 -4.20 -17.97
N SER A 63 8.67 -4.21 -19.05
CA SER A 63 8.27 -3.66 -20.35
C SER A 63 7.46 -4.67 -21.19
N GLU A 64 7.31 -5.90 -20.74
CA GLU A 64 6.55 -6.93 -21.45
C GLU A 64 5.04 -6.72 -21.30
N PRO A 65 4.24 -6.79 -22.39
CA PRO A 65 2.78 -6.68 -22.30
C PRO A 65 2.15 -7.69 -21.34
N ALA A 66 2.72 -8.89 -21.23
CA ALA A 66 2.25 -9.91 -20.31
C ALA A 66 2.47 -9.50 -18.85
N PHE A 67 3.54 -8.78 -18.53
CA PHE A 67 3.74 -8.22 -17.18
C PHE A 67 2.68 -7.15 -16.88
N HIS A 68 2.42 -6.24 -17.82
CA HIS A 68 1.40 -5.19 -17.65
C HIS A 68 0.03 -5.81 -17.32
N SER A 69 -0.40 -6.85 -18.06
CA SER A 69 -1.68 -7.52 -17.79
C SER A 69 -1.73 -8.17 -16.40
N ARG A 70 -0.62 -8.76 -15.94
CA ARG A 70 -0.54 -9.34 -14.59
C ARG A 70 -0.53 -8.28 -13.50
N ASN A 71 0.17 -7.16 -13.73
CA ASN A 71 0.18 -6.03 -12.80
C ASN A 71 -1.20 -5.38 -12.71
N GLU A 72 -1.91 -5.23 -13.81
CA GLU A 72 -3.28 -4.73 -13.82
C GLU A 72 -4.22 -5.64 -13.02
N ALA A 73 -4.16 -6.95 -13.24
CA ALA A 73 -4.96 -7.91 -12.47
C ALA A 73 -4.67 -7.87 -10.97
N TRP A 74 -3.39 -7.71 -10.58
CA TRP A 74 -2.98 -7.47 -9.20
C TRP A 74 -3.59 -6.18 -8.65
N SER A 75 -3.42 -5.05 -9.37
CA SER A 75 -3.84 -3.73 -8.94
C SER A 75 -5.35 -3.62 -8.78
N GLN A 76 -6.12 -4.21 -9.71
CA GLN A 76 -7.58 -4.27 -9.60
C GLN A 76 -8.01 -5.05 -8.35
N LYS A 77 -7.41 -6.23 -8.11
CA LYS A 77 -7.72 -7.04 -6.93
C LYS A 77 -7.33 -6.35 -5.63
N LEU A 78 -6.21 -5.63 -5.65
CA LEU A 78 -5.77 -4.83 -4.52
C LEU A 78 -6.75 -3.69 -4.22
N SER A 79 -7.17 -2.94 -5.25
CA SER A 79 -8.16 -1.86 -5.11
C SER A 79 -9.48 -2.34 -4.51
N GLU A 80 -10.01 -3.48 -4.99
CA GLU A 80 -11.21 -4.09 -4.42
C GLU A 80 -11.06 -4.41 -2.92
N ALA A 81 -9.88 -4.86 -2.50
CA ALA A 81 -9.62 -5.18 -1.11
C ALA A 81 -9.45 -3.94 -0.25
N VAL A 82 -8.66 -2.98 -0.73
CA VAL A 82 -8.27 -1.75 -0.02
C VAL A 82 -9.44 -0.78 0.14
N LEU A 83 -10.29 -0.65 -0.89
CA LEU A 83 -11.41 0.26 -0.90
C LEU A 83 -12.70 -0.31 -0.28
N GLU A 84 -12.64 -1.55 0.24
CA GLU A 84 -13.74 -2.10 1.03
C GLU A 84 -14.03 -1.19 2.24
N ARG A 85 -15.29 -0.81 2.43
CA ARG A 85 -15.68 0.13 3.49
C ARG A 85 -15.70 -0.51 4.86
N ASP A 86 -16.27 -1.72 4.96
CA ASP A 86 -16.29 -2.43 6.23
C ASP A 86 -14.88 -2.85 6.62
N THR A 87 -14.41 -2.30 7.74
CA THR A 87 -13.03 -2.48 8.21
C THR A 87 -12.67 -3.95 8.45
N LYS A 88 -13.61 -4.76 8.92
CA LYS A 88 -13.35 -6.20 9.16
C LYS A 88 -13.21 -6.96 7.85
N THR A 89 -14.10 -6.70 6.90
CA THR A 89 -14.04 -7.30 5.57
C THR A 89 -12.78 -6.85 4.82
N ARG A 90 -12.39 -5.58 4.96
CA ARG A 90 -11.12 -5.05 4.40
C ARG A 90 -9.93 -5.83 4.95
N LEU A 91 -9.85 -6.01 6.28
CA LEU A 91 -8.78 -6.80 6.90
C LEU A 91 -8.76 -8.23 6.35
N THR A 92 -9.91 -8.92 6.36
CA THR A 92 -10.01 -10.31 5.86
C THR A 92 -9.53 -10.43 4.41
N ARG A 93 -9.85 -9.46 3.54
CA ARG A 93 -9.37 -9.46 2.16
C ARG A 93 -7.86 -9.23 2.08
N LEU A 94 -7.34 -8.30 2.89
CA LEU A 94 -5.91 -7.98 2.91
C LEU A 94 -5.05 -9.06 3.56
N GLU A 95 -5.57 -9.86 4.49
CA GLU A 95 -4.89 -11.03 5.03
C GLU A 95 -4.55 -12.05 3.93
N ASP A 96 -5.37 -12.12 2.89
CA ASP A 96 -5.21 -13.02 1.76
C ASP A 96 -4.42 -12.41 0.57
N TRP A 97 -3.76 -11.25 0.75
CA TRP A 97 -3.11 -10.55 -0.35
C TRP A 97 -2.08 -11.40 -1.13
N ARG A 98 -1.42 -12.35 -0.45
CA ARG A 98 -0.49 -13.28 -1.11
C ARG A 98 -1.16 -14.26 -2.08
N LYS A 99 -2.51 -14.36 -2.05
CA LYS A 99 -3.33 -15.14 -2.99
C LYS A 99 -3.83 -14.31 -4.17
N PHE A 100 -3.56 -13.00 -4.19
CA PHE A 100 -3.95 -12.15 -5.32
C PHE A 100 -3.16 -12.51 -6.57
N PRO A 101 -3.69 -12.22 -7.78
CA PRO A 101 -2.99 -12.49 -9.02
C PRO A 101 -1.56 -11.94 -9.00
N ALA A 102 -0.59 -12.74 -9.37
CA ALA A 102 0.82 -12.36 -9.46
C ALA A 102 1.45 -11.74 -8.19
N ALA A 103 0.88 -11.95 -7.00
CA ALA A 103 1.34 -11.32 -5.76
C ALA A 103 2.85 -11.45 -5.49
N PHE A 104 3.43 -12.64 -5.72
CA PHE A 104 4.87 -12.86 -5.53
C PHE A 104 5.74 -12.29 -6.64
N GLU A 105 5.17 -11.98 -7.78
CA GLU A 105 5.85 -11.26 -8.85
C GLU A 105 5.86 -9.76 -8.54
N MET A 106 4.77 -9.23 -7.99
CA MET A 106 4.67 -7.82 -7.59
C MET A 106 5.50 -7.54 -6.34
N HIS A 107 5.39 -8.39 -5.32
CA HIS A 107 6.12 -8.28 -4.04
C HIS A 107 6.74 -9.65 -3.68
N PRO A 108 8.03 -9.87 -3.91
CA PRO A 108 8.72 -11.13 -3.58
C PRO A 108 8.59 -11.49 -2.10
N ARG A 109 8.83 -12.77 -1.77
CA ARG A 109 8.90 -13.20 -0.36
C ARG A 109 10.06 -12.52 0.35
N GLY A 110 9.82 -11.99 1.54
CA GLY A 110 10.82 -11.21 2.29
C GLY A 110 11.15 -9.86 1.65
N GLY A 111 10.27 -9.34 0.78
CA GLY A 111 10.44 -8.07 0.07
C GLY A 111 9.13 -7.27 0.01
N ALA A 112 8.28 -7.39 1.05
CA ALA A 112 7.00 -6.69 1.10
C ALA A 112 7.06 -5.33 1.84
N GLU A 113 8.24 -4.88 2.24
CA GLU A 113 8.44 -3.63 3.00
C GLU A 113 7.85 -2.41 2.30
N HIS A 114 7.78 -2.40 0.98
CA HIS A 114 7.16 -1.34 0.19
C HIS A 114 5.63 -1.50 0.01
N PHE A 115 5.08 -2.67 0.36
CA PHE A 115 3.65 -2.94 0.34
C PHE A 115 3.01 -2.71 1.72
N LEU A 116 3.67 -3.10 2.79
CA LEU A 116 3.13 -3.08 4.16
C LEU A 116 2.66 -1.70 4.65
N PRO A 117 3.27 -0.56 4.25
CA PRO A 117 2.75 0.76 4.60
C PRO A 117 1.31 0.99 4.14
N LEU A 118 0.89 0.40 3.02
CA LEU A 118 -0.51 0.43 2.58
C LEU A 118 -1.42 -0.29 3.57
N ILE A 119 -1.01 -1.44 4.09
CA ILE A 119 -1.80 -2.22 5.08
C ILE A 119 -2.00 -1.39 6.37
N VAL A 120 -0.95 -0.69 6.83
CA VAL A 120 -1.05 0.22 7.98
C VAL A 120 -2.06 1.34 7.69
N CYS A 121 -1.96 2.00 6.55
CA CYS A 121 -2.89 3.07 6.17
C CYS A 121 -4.33 2.56 6.01
N ALA A 122 -4.52 1.37 5.47
CA ALA A 122 -5.84 0.74 5.36
C ALA A 122 -6.48 0.48 6.73
N GLY A 123 -5.68 0.12 7.74
CA GLY A 123 -6.12 -0.01 9.13
C GLY A 123 -6.46 1.35 9.74
N ALA A 124 -5.65 2.38 9.49
CA ALA A 124 -5.87 3.74 9.98
C ALA A 124 -7.07 4.44 9.32
N GLY A 125 -7.48 4.00 8.13
CA GLY A 125 -8.63 4.52 7.40
C GLY A 125 -9.97 4.31 8.11
N GLY A 126 -10.07 3.30 8.98
CA GLY A 126 -11.33 2.96 9.67
C GLY A 126 -12.45 2.69 8.66
N ASP A 127 -13.68 3.01 9.01
CA ASP A 127 -14.85 2.92 8.12
C ASP A 127 -15.00 4.17 7.21
N GLY A 128 -13.94 4.97 7.12
CA GLY A 128 -13.88 6.15 6.26
C GLY A 128 -14.00 5.79 4.77
N LYS A 129 -14.47 6.77 4.01
CA LYS A 129 -14.54 6.63 2.55
C LYS A 129 -13.13 6.62 1.97
N GLY A 130 -12.75 5.48 1.40
CA GLY A 130 -11.52 5.36 0.62
C GLY A 130 -11.69 5.86 -0.81
N GLY A 131 -10.58 6.22 -1.41
CA GLY A 131 -10.45 6.53 -2.83
C GLY A 131 -9.06 6.19 -3.33
N GLU A 132 -8.90 6.24 -4.65
CA GLU A 132 -7.62 5.98 -5.31
C GLU A 132 -7.38 6.98 -6.43
N TYR A 133 -6.14 7.13 -6.81
CA TYR A 133 -5.71 7.77 -8.04
C TYR A 133 -4.52 7.02 -8.62
N THR A 134 -4.33 7.16 -9.92
CA THR A 134 -3.27 6.47 -10.64
C THR A 134 -2.31 7.45 -11.27
N ASP A 135 -1.06 7.05 -11.39
CA ASP A 135 -0.01 7.71 -12.15
C ASP A 135 0.74 6.66 -12.97
N LYS A 136 1.66 7.07 -13.83
CA LYS A 136 2.45 6.17 -14.67
C LYS A 136 3.89 6.08 -14.18
N PHE A 137 4.39 4.84 -14.06
CA PHE A 137 5.79 4.55 -13.84
C PHE A 137 6.25 3.46 -14.79
N LEU A 138 7.21 3.76 -15.68
CA LEU A 138 7.73 2.83 -16.68
C LEU A 138 6.61 2.15 -17.53
N GLY A 139 5.55 2.89 -17.83
CA GLY A 139 4.40 2.39 -18.61
C GLY A 139 3.35 1.62 -17.81
N ILE A 140 3.56 1.43 -16.52
CA ILE A 140 2.66 0.71 -15.61
C ILE A 140 1.83 1.73 -14.80
N ASP A 141 0.58 1.41 -14.52
CA ASP A 141 -0.26 2.20 -13.62
C ASP A 141 0.14 1.97 -12.17
N ILE A 142 0.47 3.07 -11.49
CA ILE A 142 0.82 3.09 -10.08
C ILE A 142 -0.36 3.64 -9.29
N TYR A 143 -0.88 2.83 -8.37
CA TYR A 143 -2.03 3.17 -7.56
C TYR A 143 -1.61 3.77 -6.22
N SER A 144 -2.23 4.86 -5.86
CA SER A 144 -2.15 5.48 -4.54
C SER A 144 -3.54 5.54 -3.92
N PHE A 145 -3.63 5.28 -2.62
CA PHE A 145 -4.90 5.17 -1.90
C PHE A 145 -4.99 6.22 -0.79
N TYR A 146 -6.21 6.65 -0.46
CA TYR A 146 -6.45 7.58 0.62
C TYR A 146 -7.79 7.30 1.30
N TRP A 147 -7.95 7.74 2.55
CA TRP A 147 -9.17 7.68 3.36
C TRP A 147 -9.43 9.04 4.02
N GLN A 148 -10.69 9.46 3.96
CA GLN A 148 -11.17 10.72 4.55
C GLN A 148 -12.20 10.45 5.64
#